data_9def862a249fed9a411a5e2728e3e3bd
#
_entry.id   9def862a249fed9a411a5e2728e3e3bd
#
_cell.length_a   1.000
_cell.length_b   1.000
_cell.length_c   1.000
_cell.angle_alpha   90.00
_cell.angle_beta   90.00
_cell.angle_gamma   90.00
#
_symmetry.space_group_name_H-M   'P 1'
#
loop_
_entity.id
_entity.type
_entity.pdbx_description
1 polymer ?
#
loop_
_entity_poly.entity_id
_entity_poly.type
_entity_poly.pdbx_seq_one_letter_code
_entity_poly.pdbx_strand_id
1 'polypeptide(L)'
;MIGCFRYLNAYPYRRLLDWGGVPYRVFADPKELAHAWVRREVEGALLPMRYARHTPWMLSWGIGSAGPVQSVLLLGEYPPEAWEAIVADAASTSSVALVQWLMKKGYLRPLPILERAWHGRVGRLFIGDGALRWRGFYPYSVDLGALVQERVGRPFVYAVWCIRGALRRDLRRLFLGPWDLIGWAEEAAWLYGLPATQVYAYWQGIQYRLSRQAVPFWRQRLPSLS
;
A
#
# COMPACT_ATOMS: atom_id res chain seq x y z
N MET A 1 -16.59 -14.66 -3.61
CA MET A 1 -16.15 -14.02 -2.35
C MET A 1 -15.16 -12.90 -2.65
N ILE A 2 -15.15 -11.85 -1.82
CA ILE A 2 -14.21 -10.72 -1.92
C ILE A 2 -13.09 -10.90 -0.89
N GLY A 3 -11.85 -10.57 -1.25
CA GLY A 3 -10.70 -10.55 -0.35
C GLY A 3 -10.19 -9.14 -0.09
N CYS A 4 -9.88 -8.83 1.16
CA CYS A 4 -9.24 -7.59 1.59
C CYS A 4 -8.18 -7.90 2.64
N PHE A 5 -7.14 -7.09 2.78
CA PHE A 5 -6.17 -7.25 3.86
C PHE A 5 -6.51 -6.36 5.06
N ARG A 6 -5.91 -6.70 6.22
CA ARG A 6 -6.28 -6.10 7.51
C ARG A 6 -5.73 -4.70 7.74
N TYR A 7 -4.78 -4.19 6.96
CA TYR A 7 -4.13 -2.90 7.22
C TYR A 7 -5.12 -1.73 7.30
N LEU A 8 -4.76 -0.72 8.07
CA LEU A 8 -5.56 0.49 8.32
C LEU A 8 -5.96 1.21 7.03
N ASN A 9 -5.08 1.24 6.00
CA ASN A 9 -5.39 1.84 4.70
C ASN A 9 -6.50 1.13 3.92
N ALA A 10 -6.79 -0.14 4.23
CA ALA A 10 -7.88 -0.89 3.62
C ALA A 10 -9.17 -0.85 4.45
N TYR A 11 -9.13 -0.30 5.66
CA TYR A 11 -10.30 -0.24 6.55
C TYR A 11 -11.50 0.46 5.92
N PRO A 12 -11.40 1.62 5.26
CA PRO A 12 -12.52 2.27 4.62
C PRO A 12 -13.22 1.40 3.57
N TYR A 13 -12.49 0.59 2.82
CA TYR A 13 -13.10 -0.37 1.90
C TYR A 13 -13.89 -1.45 2.63
N ARG A 14 -13.39 -1.95 3.76
CA ARG A 14 -14.12 -2.94 4.57
C ARG A 14 -15.42 -2.36 5.09
N ARG A 15 -15.43 -1.11 5.57
CA ARG A 15 -16.65 -0.43 5.99
C ARG A 15 -17.66 -0.25 4.86
N LEU A 16 -17.20 0.04 3.65
CA LEU A 16 -18.08 0.07 2.48
C LEU A 16 -18.66 -1.31 2.14
N LEU A 17 -17.84 -2.37 2.23
CA LEU A 17 -18.32 -3.74 2.01
C LEU A 17 -19.36 -4.15 3.06
N ASP A 18 -19.14 -3.81 4.34
CA ASP A 18 -20.10 -4.02 5.43
C ASP A 18 -21.41 -3.26 5.15
N TRP A 19 -21.32 -1.98 4.81
CA TRP A 19 -22.48 -1.14 4.49
C TRP A 19 -23.28 -1.68 3.31
N GLY A 20 -22.63 -2.20 2.29
CA GLY A 20 -23.25 -2.82 1.12
C GLY A 20 -23.70 -4.26 1.33
N GLY A 21 -23.53 -4.85 2.52
CA GLY A 21 -23.85 -6.26 2.79
C GLY A 21 -23.06 -7.24 1.93
N VAL A 22 -21.86 -6.84 1.46
CA VAL A 22 -21.03 -7.69 0.59
C VAL A 22 -20.12 -8.57 1.43
N PRO A 23 -20.26 -9.90 1.40
CA PRO A 23 -19.42 -10.79 2.18
C PRO A 23 -17.99 -10.77 1.68
N TYR A 24 -17.04 -10.64 2.63
CA TYR A 24 -15.61 -10.62 2.33
C TYR A 24 -14.80 -11.37 3.39
N ARG A 25 -13.60 -11.77 2.99
CA ARG A 25 -12.59 -12.37 3.88
C ARG A 25 -11.43 -11.40 4.08
N VAL A 26 -10.99 -11.24 5.34
CA VAL A 26 -9.80 -10.46 5.69
C VAL A 26 -8.59 -11.38 5.74
N PHE A 27 -7.55 -11.02 5.02
CA PHE A 27 -6.27 -11.72 4.98
C PHE A 27 -5.26 -11.01 5.88
N ALA A 28 -4.34 -11.77 6.46
CA ALA A 28 -3.34 -11.23 7.38
C ALA A 28 -2.40 -10.26 6.68
N ASP A 29 -2.01 -10.58 5.45
CA ASP A 29 -1.14 -9.74 4.64
C ASP A 29 -1.53 -9.74 3.15
N PRO A 30 -1.02 -8.75 2.37
CA PRO A 30 -1.33 -8.63 0.95
C PRO A 30 -0.81 -9.76 0.06
N LYS A 31 0.25 -10.47 0.48
CA LYS A 31 0.83 -11.59 -0.27
C LYS A 31 -0.08 -12.82 -0.16
N GLU A 32 -0.58 -13.11 1.04
CA GLU A 32 -1.57 -14.18 1.26
C GLU A 32 -2.82 -13.96 0.38
N LEU A 33 -3.35 -12.73 0.36
CA LEU A 33 -4.48 -12.36 -0.51
C LEU A 33 -4.15 -12.54 -1.99
N ALA A 34 -2.94 -12.18 -2.43
CA ALA A 34 -2.53 -12.36 -3.82
C ALA A 34 -2.46 -13.85 -4.19
N HIS A 35 -2.01 -14.72 -3.30
CA HIS A 35 -2.04 -16.19 -3.52
C HIS A 35 -3.46 -16.71 -3.61
N ALA A 36 -4.38 -16.28 -2.73
CA ALA A 36 -5.80 -16.64 -2.81
C ALA A 36 -6.44 -16.19 -4.14
N TRP A 37 -6.07 -15.00 -4.63
CA TRP A 37 -6.49 -14.54 -5.96
C TRP A 37 -5.99 -15.45 -7.09
N VAL A 38 -4.72 -15.84 -7.07
CA VAL A 38 -4.14 -16.73 -8.09
C VAL A 38 -4.84 -18.09 -8.06
N ARG A 39 -5.08 -18.65 -6.87
CA ARG A 39 -5.80 -19.93 -6.70
C ARG A 39 -7.31 -19.85 -6.95
N ARG A 40 -7.85 -18.67 -7.32
CA ARG A 40 -9.28 -18.43 -7.55
C ARG A 40 -10.18 -18.66 -6.33
N GLU A 41 -9.65 -18.55 -5.13
CA GLU A 41 -10.40 -18.61 -3.88
C GLU A 41 -11.25 -17.35 -3.65
N VAL A 42 -10.88 -16.26 -4.31
CA VAL A 42 -11.60 -14.98 -4.30
C VAL A 42 -11.84 -14.47 -5.73
N GLU A 43 -12.99 -13.85 -5.97
CA GLU A 43 -13.38 -13.27 -7.26
C GLU A 43 -13.07 -11.77 -7.36
N GLY A 44 -12.92 -11.12 -6.22
CA GLY A 44 -12.48 -9.74 -6.09
C GLY A 44 -11.43 -9.63 -5.00
N ALA A 45 -10.40 -8.80 -5.22
CA ALA A 45 -9.31 -8.62 -4.26
C ALA A 45 -8.66 -7.24 -4.39
N LEU A 46 -8.31 -6.65 -3.25
CA LEU A 46 -7.42 -5.50 -3.19
C LEU A 46 -5.96 -6.00 -3.29
N LEU A 47 -5.39 -6.02 -4.49
CA LEU A 47 -4.09 -6.63 -4.75
C LEU A 47 -2.97 -5.60 -4.72
N PRO A 48 -1.79 -5.92 -4.14
CA PRO A 48 -0.59 -5.13 -4.36
C PRO A 48 -0.33 -4.93 -5.85
N MET A 49 0.08 -3.73 -6.26
CA MET A 49 0.25 -3.38 -7.68
C MET A 49 1.19 -4.33 -8.41
N ARG A 50 2.21 -4.85 -7.73
CA ARG A 50 3.15 -5.83 -8.27
C ARG A 50 2.46 -7.12 -8.74
N TYR A 51 1.44 -7.60 -8.01
CA TYR A 51 0.64 -8.78 -8.40
C TYR A 51 -0.46 -8.40 -9.40
N ALA A 52 -1.10 -7.27 -9.21
CA ALA A 52 -2.20 -6.82 -10.06
C ALA A 52 -1.78 -6.53 -11.50
N ARG A 53 -0.51 -6.17 -11.75
CA ARG A 53 -0.02 -5.78 -13.08
C ARG A 53 -0.26 -6.83 -14.19
N HIS A 54 -0.38 -8.09 -13.82
CA HIS A 54 -0.58 -9.19 -14.76
C HIS A 54 -2.07 -9.54 -15.00
N THR A 55 -3.00 -8.80 -14.38
CA THR A 55 -4.42 -9.03 -14.59
C THR A 55 -5.09 -7.90 -15.37
N PRO A 56 -6.04 -8.21 -16.29
CA PRO A 56 -6.84 -7.20 -16.97
C PRO A 56 -7.99 -6.64 -16.11
N TRP A 57 -8.23 -7.21 -14.93
CA TRP A 57 -9.42 -7.00 -14.10
C TRP A 57 -9.34 -5.80 -13.15
N MET A 58 -8.38 -4.90 -13.32
CA MET A 58 -8.18 -3.73 -12.45
C MET A 58 -9.32 -2.72 -12.55
N LEU A 59 -9.66 -2.11 -11.40
CA LEU A 59 -10.52 -0.95 -11.30
C LEU A 59 -9.70 0.34 -11.15
N SER A 60 -10.38 1.50 -11.21
CA SER A 60 -9.79 2.80 -10.84
C SER A 60 -9.92 3.08 -9.33
N TRP A 61 -9.91 2.04 -8.51
CA TRP A 61 -10.02 2.10 -7.06
C TRP A 61 -8.92 1.27 -6.43
N GLY A 62 -8.36 1.77 -5.34
CA GLY A 62 -7.23 1.11 -4.68
C GLY A 62 -6.61 1.99 -3.60
N ILE A 63 -5.31 1.85 -3.41
CA ILE A 63 -4.51 2.61 -2.45
C ILE A 63 -3.36 3.24 -3.22
N GLY A 64 -3.38 4.57 -3.31
CA GLY A 64 -2.32 5.37 -3.92
C GLY A 64 -1.98 6.60 -3.08
N SER A 65 -0.96 7.33 -3.46
CA SER A 65 -0.64 8.65 -2.90
C SER A 65 -0.06 9.58 -3.96
N ALA A 66 -0.37 10.87 -3.86
CA ALA A 66 0.19 11.95 -4.69
C ALA A 66 1.14 12.84 -3.87
N GLY A 67 1.84 12.28 -2.91
CA GLY A 67 2.71 12.95 -1.96
C GLY A 67 3.03 12.04 -0.79
N PRO A 68 3.33 12.57 0.39
CA PRO A 68 3.62 11.76 1.57
C PRO A 68 2.51 10.75 1.86
N VAL A 69 2.89 9.48 2.04
CA VAL A 69 1.94 8.40 2.33
C VAL A 69 1.93 8.01 3.81
N GLN A 70 2.98 8.38 4.54
CA GLN A 70 3.18 8.12 5.98
C GLN A 70 3.25 6.63 6.38
N SER A 71 2.90 5.71 5.49
CA SER A 71 2.82 4.27 5.75
C SER A 71 3.70 3.43 4.82
N VAL A 72 4.60 4.05 4.07
CA VAL A 72 5.64 3.36 3.29
C VAL A 72 6.92 4.16 3.44
N LEU A 73 7.69 3.80 4.45
CA LEU A 73 8.82 4.57 4.95
C LEU A 73 10.10 3.75 4.97
N LEU A 74 11.22 4.36 4.59
CA LEU A 74 12.53 3.90 5.00
C LEU A 74 12.90 4.66 6.28
N LEU A 75 13.12 3.93 7.37
CA LEU A 75 13.45 4.47 8.68
C LEU A 75 14.86 3.99 9.10
N GLY A 76 15.64 4.84 9.73
CA GLY A 76 16.99 4.49 10.16
C GLY A 76 17.53 5.32 11.31
N GLU A 77 18.49 4.74 12.04
CA GLU A 77 19.25 5.41 13.12
C GLU A 77 20.33 6.36 12.56
N TYR A 78 20.68 6.18 11.30
CA TYR A 78 21.70 6.97 10.59
C TYR A 78 21.07 7.70 9.40
N PRO A 79 21.64 8.81 8.91
CA PRO A 79 21.16 9.50 7.75
C PRO A 79 21.20 8.59 6.49
N PRO A 80 20.30 8.79 5.51
CA PRO A 80 20.16 7.92 4.33
C PRO A 80 21.48 7.73 3.54
N GLU A 81 22.34 8.72 3.54
CA GLU A 81 23.65 8.69 2.87
C GLU A 81 24.63 7.71 3.53
N ALA A 82 24.43 7.43 4.81
CA ALA A 82 25.27 6.50 5.58
C ALA A 82 24.77 5.06 5.56
N TRP A 83 23.58 4.77 5.01
CA TRP A 83 23.08 3.40 4.96
C TRP A 83 23.93 2.51 4.06
N GLU A 84 24.15 1.29 4.49
CA GLU A 84 24.92 0.26 3.78
C GLU A 84 24.01 -0.78 3.13
N ALA A 85 22.78 -0.92 3.65
CA ALA A 85 21.75 -1.80 3.11
C ALA A 85 20.35 -1.27 3.43
N ILE A 86 19.35 -1.83 2.76
CA ILE A 86 17.93 -1.68 3.12
C ILE A 86 17.44 -3.05 3.61
N VAL A 87 16.81 -3.07 4.78
CA VAL A 87 16.16 -4.27 5.32
C VAL A 87 14.66 -4.15 5.04
N ALA A 88 14.07 -5.16 4.40
CA ALA A 88 12.65 -5.21 4.09
C ALA A 88 12.08 -6.58 4.44
N ASP A 89 10.85 -6.62 4.96
CA ASP A 89 10.16 -7.88 5.20
C ASP A 89 9.51 -8.45 3.91
N ALA A 90 9.16 -9.74 3.97
CA ALA A 90 8.56 -10.45 2.85
C ALA A 90 7.16 -9.93 2.44
N ALA A 91 6.45 -9.19 3.31
CA ALA A 91 5.13 -8.62 3.04
C ALA A 91 5.21 -7.37 2.17
N SER A 92 6.38 -6.73 2.08
CA SER A 92 6.62 -5.42 1.45
C SER A 92 6.75 -5.47 -0.08
N THR A 93 6.11 -6.41 -0.77
CA THR A 93 6.35 -6.73 -2.19
C THR A 93 6.31 -5.56 -3.17
N SER A 94 5.24 -4.73 -3.14
CA SER A 94 5.14 -3.55 -4.04
C SER A 94 6.10 -2.44 -3.63
N SER A 95 6.35 -2.29 -2.32
CA SER A 95 7.26 -1.26 -1.80
C SER A 95 8.72 -1.61 -2.08
N VAL A 96 9.10 -2.89 -1.99
CA VAL A 96 10.42 -3.37 -2.42
C VAL A 96 10.62 -3.12 -3.92
N ALA A 97 9.60 -3.45 -4.75
CA ALA A 97 9.65 -3.17 -6.19
C ALA A 97 9.80 -1.67 -6.49
N LEU A 98 9.14 -0.81 -5.70
CA LEU A 98 9.32 0.64 -5.79
C LEU A 98 10.74 1.07 -5.44
N VAL A 99 11.29 0.58 -4.33
CA VAL A 99 12.68 0.88 -3.91
C VAL A 99 13.68 0.47 -5.00
N GLN A 100 13.55 -0.75 -5.54
CA GLN A 100 14.39 -1.24 -6.65
C GLN A 100 14.28 -0.34 -7.88
N TRP A 101 13.06 0.08 -8.23
CA TRP A 101 12.84 0.97 -9.36
C TRP A 101 13.44 2.37 -9.12
N LEU A 102 13.30 2.94 -7.92
CA LEU A 102 13.90 4.23 -7.53
C LEU A 102 15.44 4.17 -7.60
N MET A 103 16.05 3.09 -7.12
CA MET A 103 17.48 2.85 -7.25
C MET A 103 17.92 2.76 -8.71
N LYS A 104 17.20 1.99 -9.53
CA LYS A 104 17.49 1.85 -10.97
C LYS A 104 17.41 3.18 -11.72
N LYS A 105 16.59 4.13 -11.24
CA LYS A 105 16.44 5.47 -11.80
C LYS A 105 17.44 6.50 -11.22
N GLY A 106 18.27 6.12 -10.26
CA GLY A 106 19.18 7.03 -9.58
C GLY A 106 18.50 7.99 -8.60
N TYR A 107 17.24 7.72 -8.23
CA TYR A 107 16.50 8.53 -7.25
C TYR A 107 16.75 8.10 -5.80
N LEU A 108 17.24 6.89 -5.63
CA LEU A 108 17.84 6.37 -4.40
C LEU A 108 19.21 5.78 -4.73
N ARG A 109 20.12 5.87 -3.77
CA ARG A 109 21.43 5.22 -3.89
C ARG A 109 21.26 3.71 -4.02
N PRO A 110 21.99 3.03 -4.94
CA PRO A 110 21.93 1.58 -5.05
C PRO A 110 22.48 0.93 -3.78
N LEU A 111 21.65 0.14 -3.10
CA LEU A 111 21.96 -0.58 -1.87
C LEU A 111 21.42 -2.01 -1.97
N PRO A 112 22.09 -2.99 -1.34
CA PRO A 112 21.52 -4.32 -1.22
C PRO A 112 20.23 -4.28 -0.39
N ILE A 113 19.21 -5.05 -0.82
CA ILE A 113 17.98 -5.24 -0.06
C ILE A 113 18.05 -6.61 0.61
N LEU A 114 17.97 -6.62 1.94
CA LEU A 114 18.09 -7.79 2.79
C LEU A 114 16.74 -8.14 3.41
N GLU A 115 16.43 -9.42 3.51
CA GLU A 115 15.18 -9.89 4.16
C GLU A 115 15.35 -10.12 5.67
N ARG A 116 16.57 -10.12 6.18
CA ARG A 116 16.87 -10.36 7.59
C ARG A 116 17.58 -9.17 8.22
N ALA A 117 17.40 -9.05 9.55
CA ALA A 117 18.10 -8.04 10.32
C ALA A 117 19.64 -8.17 10.14
N TRP A 118 20.29 -7.05 9.95
CA TRP A 118 21.73 -6.91 9.84
C TRP A 118 22.22 -5.87 10.86
N HIS A 119 23.43 -6.04 11.37
CA HIS A 119 23.98 -5.19 12.44
C HIS A 119 24.66 -3.90 11.93
N GLY A 120 24.64 -3.64 10.62
CA GLY A 120 25.24 -2.44 10.02
C GLY A 120 24.28 -1.23 10.04
N ARG A 121 24.74 -0.15 9.41
CA ARG A 121 23.93 1.06 9.19
C ARG A 121 22.88 0.82 8.12
N VAL A 122 21.64 0.63 8.52
CA VAL A 122 20.58 0.23 7.61
C VAL A 122 19.39 1.20 7.60
N GLY A 123 18.78 1.35 6.43
CA GLY A 123 17.41 1.80 6.29
C GLY A 123 16.46 0.61 6.38
N ARG A 124 15.41 0.68 7.21
CA ARG A 124 14.39 -0.37 7.34
C ARG A 124 13.13 0.05 6.60
N LEU A 125 12.67 -0.78 5.69
CA LEU A 125 11.42 -0.54 4.97
C LEU A 125 10.24 -1.00 5.82
N PHE A 126 9.49 -0.04 6.33
CA PHE A 126 8.23 -0.27 7.04
C PHE A 126 7.05 0.03 6.12
N ILE A 127 6.02 -0.82 6.20
CA ILE A 127 4.76 -0.62 5.47
C ILE A 127 3.54 -0.66 6.39
N GLY A 128 2.43 -0.05 5.93
CA GLY A 128 1.14 -0.08 6.60
C GLY A 128 1.21 0.44 8.04
N ASP A 129 0.53 -0.29 8.93
CA ASP A 129 0.39 0.08 10.34
C ASP A 129 1.73 0.09 11.10
N GLY A 130 2.67 -0.75 10.68
CA GLY A 130 4.03 -0.76 11.21
C GLY A 130 4.74 0.58 10.97
N ALA A 131 4.66 1.13 9.77
CA ALA A 131 5.26 2.43 9.46
C ALA A 131 4.65 3.55 10.32
N LEU A 132 3.33 3.57 10.49
CA LEU A 132 2.63 4.57 11.31
C LEU A 132 3.05 4.52 12.79
N ARG A 133 3.32 3.33 13.33
CA ARG A 133 3.74 3.13 14.72
C ARG A 133 5.21 3.49 14.93
N TRP A 134 6.09 3.10 14.00
CA TRP A 134 7.53 3.19 14.19
C TRP A 134 8.14 4.51 13.72
N ARG A 135 7.44 5.33 12.92
CA ARG A 135 8.00 6.56 12.34
C ARG A 135 8.56 7.56 13.36
N GLY A 136 8.00 7.63 14.56
CA GLY A 136 8.45 8.52 15.64
C GLY A 136 9.65 8.01 16.44
N PHE A 137 10.08 6.78 16.24
CA PHE A 137 11.18 6.15 16.98
C PHE A 137 12.53 6.23 16.27
N TYR A 138 12.55 6.67 15.02
CA TYR A 138 13.76 6.79 14.22
C TYR A 138 14.05 8.25 13.89
N PRO A 139 15.32 8.71 14.06
CA PRO A 139 15.68 10.09 13.77
C PRO A 139 15.66 10.43 12.27
N TYR A 140 15.80 9.41 11.40
CA TYR A 140 15.81 9.60 9.95
C TYR A 140 14.70 8.82 9.27
N SER A 141 13.99 9.49 8.36
CA SER A 141 12.92 8.87 7.58
C SER A 141 12.91 9.36 6.15
N VAL A 142 12.62 8.45 5.21
CA VAL A 142 12.33 8.76 3.81
C VAL A 142 10.94 8.24 3.48
N ASP A 143 9.98 9.13 3.24
CA ASP A 143 8.65 8.75 2.77
C ASP A 143 8.70 8.49 1.26
N LEU A 144 8.43 7.24 0.86
CA LEU A 144 8.53 6.83 -0.54
C LEU A 144 7.46 7.47 -1.43
N GLY A 145 6.30 7.83 -0.88
CA GLY A 145 5.28 8.57 -1.61
C GLY A 145 5.71 10.00 -1.92
N ALA A 146 6.30 10.68 -0.94
CA ALA A 146 6.89 12.01 -1.12
C ALA A 146 8.01 11.99 -2.15
N LEU A 147 8.94 11.03 -2.05
CA LEU A 147 10.05 10.87 -2.98
C LEU A 147 9.57 10.63 -4.42
N VAL A 148 8.55 9.79 -4.60
CA VAL A 148 7.95 9.56 -5.93
C VAL A 148 7.33 10.84 -6.47
N GLN A 149 6.59 11.58 -5.65
CA GLN A 149 5.98 12.83 -6.10
C GLN A 149 7.04 13.84 -6.51
N GLU A 150 8.11 13.99 -5.74
CA GLU A 150 9.22 14.91 -6.03
C GLU A 150 9.97 14.53 -7.33
N ARG A 151 10.33 13.25 -7.49
CA ARG A 151 11.21 12.79 -8.57
C ARG A 151 10.49 12.40 -9.85
N VAL A 152 9.22 12.00 -9.76
CA VAL A 152 8.44 11.48 -10.88
C VAL A 152 7.28 12.40 -11.27
N GLY A 153 6.78 13.22 -10.32
CA GLY A 153 5.63 14.10 -10.53
C GLY A 153 4.31 13.35 -10.75
N ARG A 154 4.21 12.09 -10.28
CA ARG A 154 3.03 11.25 -10.49
C ARG A 154 2.66 10.48 -9.23
N PRO A 155 1.35 10.27 -8.97
CA PRO A 155 0.89 9.42 -7.87
C PRO A 155 1.46 8.00 -7.98
N PHE A 156 1.87 7.41 -6.84
CA PHE A 156 2.19 5.99 -6.78
C PHE A 156 0.95 5.16 -6.46
N VAL A 157 0.90 3.93 -7.00
CA VAL A 157 -0.18 2.95 -6.74
C VAL A 157 0.39 1.76 -5.97
N TYR A 158 0.00 1.65 -4.71
CA TYR A 158 0.43 0.55 -3.82
C TYR A 158 -0.40 -0.71 -4.01
N ALA A 159 -1.72 -0.55 -4.11
CA ALA A 159 -2.66 -1.63 -4.32
C ALA A 159 -3.83 -1.17 -5.20
N VAL A 160 -4.46 -2.11 -5.90
CA VAL A 160 -5.60 -1.84 -6.78
C VAL A 160 -6.64 -2.95 -6.65
N TRP A 161 -7.91 -2.59 -6.71
CA TRP A 161 -9.00 -3.54 -6.77
C TRP A 161 -9.02 -4.26 -8.11
N CYS A 162 -8.92 -5.59 -8.06
CA CYS A 162 -9.07 -6.50 -9.18
C CYS A 162 -10.31 -7.34 -8.97
N ILE A 163 -11.24 -7.37 -9.94
CA ILE A 163 -12.54 -8.01 -9.78
C ILE A 163 -12.91 -8.75 -11.06
N ARG A 164 -13.18 -10.05 -10.93
CA ARG A 164 -13.66 -10.92 -12.02
C ARG A 164 -15.20 -10.88 -12.10
N GLY A 165 -15.74 -11.11 -13.29
CA GLY A 165 -17.16 -11.36 -13.48
C GLY A 165 -18.12 -10.21 -13.15
N ALA A 166 -19.35 -10.57 -12.79
CA ALA A 166 -20.49 -9.67 -12.63
C ALA A 166 -20.34 -8.68 -11.44
N LEU A 167 -19.67 -9.10 -10.37
CA LEU A 167 -19.46 -8.27 -9.16
C LEU A 167 -18.75 -6.95 -9.43
N ARG A 168 -18.11 -6.80 -10.59
CA ARG A 168 -17.36 -5.59 -10.96
C ARG A 168 -18.25 -4.33 -10.98
N ARG A 169 -19.49 -4.46 -11.48
CA ARG A 169 -20.43 -3.33 -11.56
C ARG A 169 -20.90 -2.91 -10.17
N ASP A 170 -21.23 -3.88 -9.35
CA ASP A 170 -21.81 -3.64 -8.03
C ASP A 170 -20.76 -3.03 -7.08
N LEU A 171 -19.53 -3.54 -7.07
CA LEU A 171 -18.45 -2.97 -6.28
C LEU A 171 -18.03 -1.57 -6.78
N ARG A 172 -18.10 -1.29 -8.08
CA ARG A 172 -17.89 0.08 -8.57
C ARG A 172 -18.95 1.05 -8.07
N ARG A 173 -20.22 0.63 -8.03
CA ARG A 173 -21.31 1.44 -7.45
C ARG A 173 -21.12 1.64 -5.96
N LEU A 174 -20.76 0.57 -5.24
CA LEU A 174 -20.50 0.61 -3.81
C LEU A 174 -19.38 1.59 -3.46
N PHE A 175 -18.27 1.58 -4.20
CA PHE A 175 -17.15 2.50 -3.96
C PHE A 175 -17.45 3.96 -4.35
N LEU A 176 -18.53 4.22 -5.07
CA LEU A 176 -19.07 5.57 -5.30
C LEU A 176 -20.00 6.03 -4.17
N GLY A 177 -20.31 5.16 -3.21
CA GLY A 177 -21.17 5.44 -2.06
C GLY A 177 -20.54 6.42 -1.06
N PRO A 178 -21.22 6.67 0.06
CA PRO A 178 -20.77 7.62 1.05
C PRO A 178 -19.54 7.08 1.81
N TRP A 179 -18.51 7.93 1.94
CA TRP A 179 -17.29 7.66 2.72
C TRP A 179 -17.33 8.47 4.01
N ASP A 180 -17.75 7.86 5.10
CA ASP A 180 -17.71 8.48 6.43
C ASP A 180 -16.34 8.28 7.08
N LEU A 181 -15.30 8.93 6.55
CA LEU A 181 -13.95 8.78 7.06
C LEU A 181 -13.78 9.30 8.50
N ILE A 182 -14.62 10.23 8.95
CA ILE A 182 -14.56 10.77 10.32
C ILE A 182 -15.09 9.73 11.30
N GLY A 183 -16.32 9.25 11.11
CA GLY A 183 -16.91 8.23 11.98
C GLY A 183 -16.11 6.92 11.96
N TRP A 184 -15.63 6.50 10.80
CA TRP A 184 -14.78 5.31 10.72
C TRP A 184 -13.41 5.48 11.36
N ALA A 185 -12.88 6.72 11.45
CA ALA A 185 -11.61 6.97 12.11
C ALA A 185 -11.69 6.75 13.63
N GLU A 186 -12.82 7.06 14.25
CA GLU A 186 -13.06 6.78 15.68
C GLU A 186 -13.08 5.28 15.96
N GLU A 187 -13.80 4.50 15.13
CA GLU A 187 -13.83 3.04 15.25
C GLU A 187 -12.43 2.42 15.02
N ALA A 188 -11.73 2.86 13.97
CA ALA A 188 -10.42 2.36 13.64
C ALA A 188 -9.37 2.75 14.69
N ALA A 189 -9.47 3.90 15.31
CA ALA A 189 -8.59 4.35 16.39
C ALA A 189 -8.50 3.32 17.51
N TRP A 190 -9.64 2.83 17.95
CA TRP A 190 -9.71 1.78 18.97
C TRP A 190 -9.09 0.46 18.49
N LEU A 191 -9.43 0.01 17.28
CA LEU A 191 -8.96 -1.27 16.72
C LEU A 191 -7.45 -1.31 16.45
N TYR A 192 -6.87 -0.18 16.06
CA TYR A 192 -5.46 -0.10 15.65
C TYR A 192 -4.55 0.55 16.70
N GLY A 193 -5.11 1.04 17.81
CA GLY A 193 -4.34 1.68 18.87
C GLY A 193 -3.65 2.98 18.44
N LEU A 194 -4.33 3.77 17.60
CA LEU A 194 -3.84 5.06 17.08
C LEU A 194 -4.87 6.16 17.41
N PRO A 195 -4.47 7.43 17.63
CA PRO A 195 -5.43 8.53 17.78
C PRO A 195 -6.33 8.68 16.53
N ALA A 196 -7.64 8.95 16.73
CA ALA A 196 -8.59 9.11 15.62
C ALA A 196 -8.18 10.23 14.66
N THR A 197 -7.65 11.33 15.18
CA THR A 197 -7.11 12.44 14.37
C THR A 197 -5.94 11.99 13.49
N GLN A 198 -5.07 11.12 13.98
CA GLN A 198 -3.97 10.55 13.18
C GLN A 198 -4.49 9.59 12.11
N VAL A 199 -5.47 8.76 12.44
CA VAL A 199 -6.13 7.85 11.48
C VAL A 199 -6.77 8.65 10.35
N TYR A 200 -7.54 9.67 10.70
CA TYR A 200 -8.21 10.53 9.71
C TYR A 200 -7.21 11.26 8.82
N ALA A 201 -6.20 11.91 9.40
CA ALA A 201 -5.16 12.61 8.65
C ALA A 201 -4.39 11.65 7.72
N TYR A 202 -4.13 10.43 8.16
CA TYR A 202 -3.51 9.40 7.33
C TYR A 202 -4.38 9.05 6.12
N TRP A 203 -5.68 8.82 6.30
CA TRP A 203 -6.58 8.49 5.20
C TRP A 203 -6.77 9.63 4.21
N GLN A 204 -6.70 10.89 4.65
CA GLN A 204 -6.71 12.06 3.76
C GLN A 204 -5.50 12.08 2.80
N GLY A 205 -4.35 11.54 3.22
CA GLY A 205 -3.17 11.38 2.36
C GLY A 205 -3.28 10.25 1.34
N ILE A 206 -4.30 9.39 1.44
CA ILE A 206 -4.50 8.24 0.55
C ILE A 206 -5.45 8.59 -0.59
N GLN A 207 -5.05 8.25 -1.79
CA GLN A 207 -5.91 8.27 -2.97
C GLN A 207 -6.62 6.93 -3.10
N TYR A 208 -7.88 6.87 -2.68
CA TYR A 208 -8.74 5.69 -2.86
C TYR A 208 -9.27 5.58 -4.29
N ARG A 209 -9.55 6.71 -4.94
CA ARG A 209 -9.84 6.78 -6.37
C ARG A 209 -8.55 7.10 -7.12
N LEU A 210 -8.04 6.10 -7.82
CA LEU A 210 -6.74 6.18 -8.50
C LEU A 210 -6.82 7.02 -9.78
N SER A 211 -5.76 7.76 -10.07
CA SER A 211 -5.61 8.47 -11.33
C SER A 211 -5.65 7.51 -12.52
N ARG A 212 -6.37 7.89 -13.57
CA ARG A 212 -6.47 7.10 -14.82
C ARG A 212 -5.10 6.86 -15.47
N GLN A 213 -4.13 7.74 -15.24
CA GLN A 213 -2.77 7.62 -15.79
C GLN A 213 -1.83 6.84 -14.88
N ALA A 214 -2.05 6.84 -13.54
CA ALA A 214 -1.13 6.23 -12.59
C ALA A 214 -1.10 4.70 -12.70
N VAL A 215 -2.25 4.04 -12.81
CA VAL A 215 -2.32 2.58 -12.89
C VAL A 215 -1.57 2.03 -14.11
N PRO A 216 -1.84 2.48 -15.37
CA PRO A 216 -1.08 2.04 -16.54
C PRO A 216 0.42 2.36 -16.44
N PHE A 217 0.75 3.54 -15.92
CA PHE A 217 2.14 3.97 -15.75
C PHE A 217 2.94 3.00 -14.87
N TRP A 218 2.43 2.66 -13.68
CA TRP A 218 3.12 1.77 -12.75
C TRP A 218 3.02 0.29 -13.16
N ARG A 219 1.94 -0.10 -13.84
CA ARG A 219 1.81 -1.44 -14.43
C ARG A 219 2.98 -1.80 -15.34
N GLN A 220 3.48 -0.84 -16.12
CA GLN A 220 4.58 -1.07 -17.05
C GLN A 220 5.97 -0.97 -16.41
N ARG A 221 6.11 -0.25 -15.30
CA ARG A 221 7.41 0.14 -14.75
C ARG A 221 7.88 -0.63 -13.53
N LEU A 222 6.97 -1.14 -12.72
CA LEU A 222 7.38 -1.97 -11.59
C LEU A 222 8.02 -3.27 -12.07
N PRO A 223 9.12 -3.73 -11.43
CA PRO A 223 9.75 -5.01 -11.79
C PRO A 223 8.77 -6.17 -11.60
N SER A 224 8.89 -7.19 -12.45
CA SER A 224 8.16 -8.45 -12.30
C SER A 224 8.54 -9.16 -11.00
N LEU A 225 7.71 -10.10 -10.59
CA LEU A 225 8.07 -11.10 -9.60
C LEU A 225 9.12 -12.00 -10.26
N SER A 226 10.34 -11.96 -9.76
CA SER A 226 11.36 -12.98 -10.05
C SER A 226 11.06 -14.20 -9.22
#